data_b6084a679f9d63c697dd3952a87c71b7
#
_entry.id   b6084a679f9d63c697dd3952a87c71b7
#
_cell.length_a   1.000
_cell.length_b   1.000
_cell.length_c   1.000
_cell.angle_alpha   90.00
_cell.angle_beta   90.00
_cell.angle_gamma   90.00
#
_symmetry.space_group_name_H-M   'P 1'
#
loop_
_entity.id
_entity.type
_entity.pdbx_description
1 polymer ?
#
loop_
_entity_poly.entity_id
_entity_poly.type
_entity_poly.pdbx_seq_one_letter_code
_entity_poly.pdbx_strand_id
1 'polypeptide(L)'
;MQEKILILDFGSQYTQLIARRVRELNVYCEIYPFNHYPALDASVKGVILSGSPFSVRDEKAPQPDLSSIKGKLPLLGVCYGAQYLAHYYGGEVKASNKREYGRANLSFVDNSCPLFKNISQHSQVWMSHGDTIEVLPSHYTVVASTSDVENAAYRVGGEETFGIQFHPEVYHSTEGT
;
A
#
# COMPACT_ATOMS: atom_id res chain seq x y z
N MET A 1 -8.78 6.64 25.61
CA MET A 1 -8.64 5.53 24.65
C MET A 1 -7.43 5.80 23.79
N GLN A 2 -6.52 4.85 23.68
CA GLN A 2 -5.30 5.00 22.90
C GLN A 2 -5.64 4.98 21.39
N GLU A 3 -5.36 6.08 20.69
CA GLU A 3 -5.48 6.13 19.25
C GLU A 3 -4.44 5.23 18.59
N LYS A 4 -4.80 4.55 17.51
CA LYS A 4 -3.93 3.56 16.87
C LYS A 4 -4.13 3.44 15.37
N ILE A 5 -3.07 2.98 14.71
CA ILE A 5 -3.11 2.47 13.34
C ILE A 5 -3.21 0.96 13.41
N LEU A 6 -4.10 0.38 12.62
CA LEU A 6 -4.25 -1.05 12.49
C LEU A 6 -3.50 -1.52 11.25
N ILE A 7 -2.67 -2.55 11.40
CA ILE A 7 -1.95 -3.15 10.28
C ILE A 7 -2.51 -4.56 10.05
N LEU A 8 -3.05 -4.80 8.87
CA LEU A 8 -3.56 -6.12 8.48
C LEU A 8 -2.46 -6.88 7.76
N ASP A 9 -2.11 -8.03 8.30
CA ASP A 9 -1.02 -8.88 7.83
C ASP A 9 -1.52 -9.89 6.80
N PHE A 10 -0.97 -9.81 5.60
CA PHE A 10 -1.23 -10.74 4.49
C PHE A 10 -0.07 -11.73 4.29
N GLY A 11 0.78 -11.91 5.29
CA GLY A 11 1.89 -12.85 5.25
C GLY A 11 3.20 -12.27 4.72
N SER A 12 3.32 -10.94 4.64
CA SER A 12 4.54 -10.29 4.21
C SER A 12 5.69 -10.50 5.20
N GLN A 13 6.89 -10.71 4.68
CA GLN A 13 8.11 -10.69 5.51
C GLN A 13 8.40 -9.30 6.08
N TYR A 14 7.76 -8.24 5.57
CA TYR A 14 8.00 -6.85 5.98
C TYR A 14 6.93 -6.27 6.89
N THR A 15 5.91 -7.04 7.30
CA THR A 15 4.82 -6.51 8.13
C THR A 15 5.32 -5.94 9.46
N GLN A 16 6.24 -6.63 10.13
CA GLN A 16 6.83 -6.13 11.37
C GLN A 16 7.63 -4.83 11.15
N LEU A 17 8.24 -4.69 9.99
CA LEU A 17 8.99 -3.48 9.64
C LEU A 17 8.06 -2.29 9.43
N ILE A 18 6.88 -2.51 8.83
CA ILE A 18 5.83 -1.47 8.74
C ILE A 18 5.48 -0.97 10.14
N ALA A 19 5.19 -1.89 11.06
CA ALA A 19 4.85 -1.55 12.44
C ALA A 19 5.98 -0.77 13.12
N ARG A 20 7.22 -1.17 12.89
CA ARG A 20 8.39 -0.49 13.44
C ARG A 20 8.47 0.95 12.94
N ARG A 21 8.27 1.18 11.63
CA ARG A 21 8.29 2.53 11.07
C ARG A 21 7.19 3.42 11.65
N VAL A 22 6.00 2.88 11.82
CA VAL A 22 4.90 3.61 12.45
C VAL A 22 5.25 4.01 13.88
N ARG A 23 5.83 3.09 14.65
CA ARG A 23 6.24 3.35 16.04
C ARG A 23 7.38 4.35 16.15
N GLU A 24 8.31 4.35 15.20
CA GLU A 24 9.40 5.33 15.14
C GLU A 24 8.86 6.78 15.00
N LEU A 25 7.65 6.94 14.49
CA LEU A 25 6.97 8.22 14.39
C LEU A 25 6.11 8.55 15.63
N ASN A 26 6.31 7.79 16.72
CA ASN A 26 5.55 7.93 17.97
C ASN A 26 4.04 7.67 17.81
N VAL A 27 3.68 6.81 16.86
CA VAL A 27 2.31 6.39 16.60
C VAL A 27 2.13 4.94 17.06
N TYR A 28 1.13 4.71 17.90
CA TYR A 28 0.81 3.37 18.35
C TYR A 28 0.14 2.57 17.24
N CYS A 29 0.54 1.32 17.07
CA CYS A 29 -0.05 0.43 16.07
C CYS A 29 -0.16 -1.00 16.59
N GLU A 30 -1.10 -1.74 16.01
CA GLU A 30 -1.31 -3.17 16.30
C GLU A 30 -1.36 -3.93 14.99
N ILE A 31 -0.79 -5.15 14.98
CA ILE A 31 -0.81 -6.05 13.82
C ILE A 31 -1.82 -7.16 14.08
N TYR A 32 -2.70 -7.40 13.11
CA TYR A 32 -3.63 -8.51 13.13
C TYR A 32 -3.63 -9.24 11.79
N PRO A 33 -3.94 -10.54 11.76
CA PRO A 33 -4.18 -11.24 10.51
C PRO A 33 -5.28 -10.54 9.70
N PHE A 34 -5.17 -10.55 8.37
CA PHE A 34 -6.13 -9.87 7.50
C PHE A 34 -7.57 -10.36 7.69
N ASN A 35 -7.76 -11.60 8.12
CA ASN A 35 -9.05 -12.26 8.28
C ASN A 35 -9.48 -12.42 9.74
N HIS A 36 -8.73 -11.88 10.69
CA HIS A 36 -9.05 -12.01 12.11
C HIS A 36 -8.53 -10.79 12.88
N TYR A 37 -9.35 -9.79 13.01
CA TYR A 37 -9.04 -8.57 13.74
C TYR A 37 -10.27 -8.11 14.54
N PRO A 38 -10.07 -7.34 15.62
CA PRO A 38 -11.19 -6.88 16.47
C PRO A 38 -12.11 -5.91 15.72
N ALA A 39 -13.32 -5.75 16.22
CA ALA A 39 -14.23 -4.74 15.71
C ALA A 39 -13.58 -3.36 15.74
N LEU A 40 -13.76 -2.60 14.67
CA LEU A 40 -13.17 -1.27 14.54
C LEU A 40 -13.99 -0.28 15.38
N ASP A 41 -13.33 0.41 16.29
CA ASP A 41 -13.92 1.43 17.14
C ASP A 41 -13.29 2.81 16.85
N ALA A 42 -13.68 3.82 17.62
CA ALA A 42 -13.21 5.19 17.45
C ALA A 42 -11.71 5.36 17.72
N SER A 43 -11.02 4.38 18.32
CA SER A 43 -9.58 4.44 18.54
C SER A 43 -8.77 4.17 17.27
N VAL A 44 -9.35 3.48 16.28
CA VAL A 44 -8.67 3.18 15.02
C VAL A 44 -8.73 4.41 14.12
N LYS A 45 -7.57 5.01 13.85
CA LYS A 45 -7.46 6.25 13.05
C LYS A 45 -7.02 5.99 11.61
N GLY A 46 -6.60 4.79 11.30
CA GLY A 46 -6.22 4.40 9.93
C GLY A 46 -5.85 2.94 9.88
N VAL A 47 -5.82 2.41 8.67
CA VAL A 47 -5.51 0.99 8.41
C VAL A 47 -4.44 0.91 7.33
N ILE A 48 -3.47 0.04 7.52
CA ILE A 48 -2.45 -0.30 6.52
C ILE A 48 -2.62 -1.77 6.14
N LEU A 49 -2.67 -2.05 4.84
CA LEU A 49 -2.67 -3.40 4.29
C LEU A 49 -1.24 -3.74 3.88
N SER A 50 -0.69 -4.83 4.39
CA SER A 50 0.68 -5.24 4.10
C SER A 50 0.82 -5.86 2.71
N GLY A 51 2.05 -6.20 2.34
CA GLY A 51 2.32 -7.07 1.20
C GLY A 51 1.94 -8.52 1.48
N SER A 52 2.11 -9.37 0.47
CA SER A 52 1.86 -10.81 0.55
C SER A 52 2.77 -11.54 -0.43
N PRO A 53 3.13 -12.81 -0.16
CA PRO A 53 3.81 -13.65 -1.15
C PRO A 53 2.86 -14.13 -2.26
N PHE A 54 1.54 -13.96 -2.10
CA PHE A 54 0.56 -14.36 -3.09
C PHE A 54 0.39 -13.31 -4.19
N SER A 55 -0.08 -13.76 -5.36
CA SER A 55 -0.64 -12.87 -6.39
C SER A 55 -2.13 -12.69 -6.13
N VAL A 56 -2.68 -11.50 -6.38
CA VAL A 56 -4.14 -11.26 -6.32
C VAL A 56 -4.91 -12.12 -7.34
N ARG A 57 -4.22 -12.66 -8.34
CA ARG A 57 -4.77 -13.54 -9.37
C ARG A 57 -4.86 -15.00 -8.92
N ASP A 58 -4.25 -15.36 -7.80
CA ASP A 58 -4.29 -16.72 -7.25
C ASP A 58 -5.65 -16.98 -6.60
N GLU A 59 -6.21 -18.17 -6.81
CA GLU A 59 -7.49 -18.56 -6.21
C GLU A 59 -7.45 -18.57 -4.69
N LYS A 60 -6.28 -18.89 -4.12
CA LYS A 60 -6.05 -18.95 -2.66
C LYS A 60 -5.49 -17.66 -2.09
N ALA A 61 -5.45 -16.58 -2.87
CA ALA A 61 -4.94 -15.31 -2.40
C ALA A 61 -5.78 -14.76 -1.25
N PRO A 62 -5.16 -14.07 -0.27
CA PRO A 62 -5.90 -13.42 0.80
C PRO A 62 -6.91 -12.40 0.25
N GLN A 63 -8.18 -12.52 0.64
CA GLN A 63 -9.25 -11.62 0.22
C GLN A 63 -9.92 -11.03 1.47
N PRO A 64 -9.47 -9.85 1.93
CA PRO A 64 -10.08 -9.21 3.09
C PRO A 64 -11.45 -8.62 2.76
N ASP A 65 -12.32 -8.56 3.76
CA ASP A 65 -13.54 -7.76 3.69
C ASP A 65 -13.21 -6.32 4.10
N LEU A 66 -13.21 -5.40 3.15
CA LEU A 66 -12.89 -3.99 3.38
C LEU A 66 -14.13 -3.10 3.48
N SER A 67 -15.33 -3.67 3.59
CA SER A 67 -16.59 -2.92 3.60
C SER A 67 -16.71 -1.95 4.79
N SER A 68 -16.07 -2.26 5.91
CA SER A 68 -16.05 -1.40 7.10
C SER A 68 -14.87 -0.42 7.14
N ILE A 69 -13.96 -0.50 6.17
CA ILE A 69 -12.70 0.25 6.15
C ILE A 69 -12.65 1.25 5.00
N LYS A 70 -12.73 0.75 3.77
CA LYS A 70 -12.57 1.59 2.57
C LYS A 70 -13.69 2.63 2.46
N GLY A 71 -13.28 3.89 2.31
CA GLY A 71 -14.19 5.03 2.29
C GLY A 71 -14.68 5.48 3.66
N LYS A 72 -14.28 4.81 4.74
CA LYS A 72 -14.70 5.12 6.12
C LYS A 72 -13.54 5.50 7.02
N LEU A 73 -12.37 4.93 6.78
CA LEU A 73 -11.12 5.21 7.49
C LEU A 73 -10.02 5.50 6.48
N PRO A 74 -9.02 6.30 6.86
CA PRO A 74 -7.80 6.40 6.05
C PRO A 74 -7.20 5.01 5.84
N LEU A 75 -6.87 4.68 4.60
CA LEU A 75 -6.42 3.35 4.20
C LEU A 75 -5.22 3.46 3.27
N LEU A 76 -4.17 2.71 3.58
CA LEU A 76 -2.98 2.58 2.75
C LEU A 76 -2.75 1.11 2.41
N GLY A 77 -2.73 0.78 1.12
CA GLY A 77 -2.30 -0.52 0.64
C GLY A 77 -0.84 -0.48 0.20
N VAL A 78 -0.04 -1.43 0.68
CA VAL A 78 1.37 -1.56 0.34
C VAL A 78 1.56 -2.83 -0.48
N CYS A 79 2.14 -2.72 -1.67
CA CYS A 79 2.43 -3.83 -2.59
C CYS A 79 1.17 -4.69 -2.88
N TYR A 80 1.04 -5.86 -2.27
CA TYR A 80 -0.17 -6.69 -2.42
C TYR A 80 -1.44 -5.93 -2.05
N GLY A 81 -1.42 -5.17 -0.95
CA GLY A 81 -2.56 -4.36 -0.53
C GLY A 81 -3.00 -3.36 -1.60
N ALA A 82 -2.04 -2.71 -2.26
CA ALA A 82 -2.31 -1.80 -3.36
C ALA A 82 -2.88 -2.55 -4.58
N GLN A 83 -2.33 -3.71 -4.90
CA GLN A 83 -2.81 -4.56 -6.00
C GLN A 83 -4.22 -5.06 -5.73
N TYR A 84 -4.52 -5.47 -4.50
CA TYR A 84 -5.84 -5.93 -4.10
C TYR A 84 -6.90 -4.83 -4.25
N LEU A 85 -6.60 -3.60 -3.79
CA LEU A 85 -7.50 -2.46 -3.91
C LEU A 85 -7.78 -2.10 -5.38
N ALA A 86 -6.79 -2.24 -6.26
CA ALA A 86 -6.98 -2.03 -7.69
C ALA A 86 -7.78 -3.17 -8.34
N HIS A 87 -7.41 -4.41 -8.07
CA HIS A 87 -8.01 -5.59 -8.68
C HIS A 87 -9.47 -5.78 -8.27
N TYR A 88 -9.76 -5.73 -6.98
CA TYR A 88 -11.10 -5.99 -6.44
C TYR A 88 -12.11 -4.94 -6.88
N TYR A 89 -11.68 -3.69 -7.06
CA TYR A 89 -12.57 -2.58 -7.41
C TYR A 89 -12.60 -2.27 -8.92
N GLY A 90 -12.16 -3.19 -9.76
CA GLY A 90 -12.39 -3.13 -11.20
C GLY A 90 -11.18 -2.79 -12.07
N GLY A 91 -9.99 -2.69 -11.50
CA GLY A 91 -8.75 -2.53 -12.26
C GLY A 91 -8.20 -3.87 -12.75
N GLU A 92 -7.06 -3.83 -13.42
CA GLU A 92 -6.36 -5.01 -13.91
C GLU A 92 -4.95 -5.11 -13.31
N VAL A 93 -4.65 -6.29 -12.77
CA VAL A 93 -3.31 -6.66 -12.30
C VAL A 93 -2.83 -7.82 -13.14
N LYS A 94 -1.64 -7.71 -13.73
CA LYS A 94 -1.04 -8.73 -14.58
C LYS A 94 0.35 -9.10 -14.09
N ALA A 95 0.82 -10.29 -14.48
CA ALA A 95 2.21 -10.67 -14.27
C ALA A 95 3.11 -9.68 -15.03
N SER A 96 4.09 -9.13 -14.34
CA SER A 96 5.07 -8.26 -14.99
C SER A 96 5.99 -9.09 -15.89
N ASN A 97 6.27 -8.59 -17.09
CA ASN A 97 7.24 -9.19 -18.01
C ASN A 97 8.67 -9.10 -17.43
N LYS A 98 8.90 -8.15 -16.56
CA LYS A 98 10.12 -7.99 -15.79
C LYS A 98 9.74 -8.11 -14.33
N ARG A 99 10.30 -9.10 -13.64
CA ARG A 99 10.15 -9.16 -12.19
C ARG A 99 10.83 -7.94 -11.59
N GLU A 100 10.04 -7.09 -10.95
CA GLU A 100 10.51 -5.83 -10.40
C GLU A 100 10.96 -6.04 -8.97
N TYR A 101 12.24 -6.34 -8.83
CA TYR A 101 12.89 -6.51 -7.53
C TYR A 101 14.10 -5.57 -7.46
N GLY A 102 14.23 -4.91 -6.34
CA GLY A 102 15.36 -4.04 -6.08
C GLY A 102 15.03 -2.56 -6.12
N ARG A 103 16.06 -1.78 -6.35
CA ARG A 103 15.98 -0.32 -6.32
C ARG A 103 15.36 0.22 -7.62
N ALA A 104 14.47 1.19 -7.46
CA ALA A 104 13.94 1.97 -8.56
C ALA A 104 13.89 3.44 -8.15
N ASN A 105 13.93 4.34 -9.12
CA ASN A 105 13.76 5.76 -8.84
C ASN A 105 12.40 6.22 -9.35
N LEU A 106 11.72 7.03 -8.56
CA LEU A 106 10.47 7.65 -9.01
C LEU A 106 10.79 8.58 -10.18
N SER A 107 9.99 8.50 -11.24
CA SER A 107 10.10 9.38 -12.42
C SER A 107 9.05 10.48 -12.38
N PHE A 108 7.97 10.26 -11.66
CA PHE A 108 6.89 11.21 -11.45
C PHE A 108 6.41 11.12 -10.00
N VAL A 109 6.16 12.26 -9.37
CA VAL A 109 5.58 12.37 -8.03
C VAL A 109 4.61 13.55 -8.01
N ASP A 110 3.37 13.30 -7.60
CA ASP A 110 2.39 14.35 -7.36
C ASP A 110 2.50 14.82 -5.91
N ASN A 111 3.23 15.93 -5.70
CA ASN A 111 3.44 16.49 -4.37
C ASN A 111 2.18 17.13 -3.76
N SER A 112 1.10 17.30 -4.53
CA SER A 112 -0.18 17.75 -4.00
C SER A 112 -0.93 16.65 -3.25
N CYS A 113 -0.57 15.37 -3.49
CA CYS A 113 -1.09 14.24 -2.72
C CYS A 113 -0.49 14.27 -1.31
N PRO A 114 -1.32 14.19 -0.25
CA PRO A 114 -0.81 14.25 1.13
C PRO A 114 0.26 13.20 1.44
N LEU A 115 0.15 12.02 0.84
CA LEU A 115 1.10 10.91 1.04
C LEU A 115 2.50 11.25 0.50
N PHE A 116 2.58 12.07 -0.55
CA PHE A 116 3.83 12.41 -1.23
C PHE A 116 4.28 13.85 -1.00
N LYS A 117 3.73 14.51 0.01
CA LYS A 117 4.17 15.85 0.38
C LYS A 117 5.66 15.82 0.76
N ASN A 118 6.45 16.69 0.15
CA ASN A 118 7.90 16.81 0.35
C ASN A 118 8.73 15.62 -0.11
N ILE A 119 8.17 14.69 -0.90
CA ILE A 119 8.95 13.60 -1.50
C ILE A 119 9.61 14.11 -2.79
N SER A 120 10.89 13.82 -2.95
CA SER A 120 11.68 14.24 -4.12
C SER A 120 11.24 13.52 -5.39
N GLN A 121 11.28 14.20 -6.55
CA GLN A 121 10.87 13.64 -7.84
C GLN A 121 11.65 12.40 -8.26
N HIS A 122 12.89 12.25 -7.82
CA HIS A 122 13.73 11.07 -8.17
C HIS A 122 14.06 10.22 -6.95
N SER A 123 13.19 10.25 -5.93
CA SER A 123 13.38 9.47 -4.71
C SER A 123 13.54 7.99 -5.03
N GLN A 124 14.47 7.33 -4.35
CA GLN A 124 14.70 5.90 -4.50
C GLN A 124 13.69 5.11 -3.68
N VAL A 125 13.08 4.11 -4.30
CA VAL A 125 12.13 3.20 -3.67
C VAL A 125 12.57 1.75 -3.87
N TRP A 126 12.10 0.87 -2.99
CA TRP A 126 12.36 -0.56 -3.09
C TRP A 126 11.17 -1.29 -3.68
N MET A 127 11.39 -1.98 -4.78
CA MET A 127 10.39 -2.82 -5.44
C MET A 127 10.59 -4.28 -5.05
N SER A 128 9.50 -5.00 -4.83
CA SER A 128 9.53 -6.44 -4.54
C SER A 128 8.20 -7.07 -4.94
N HIS A 129 7.93 -7.12 -6.24
CA HIS A 129 6.68 -7.70 -6.75
C HIS A 129 6.86 -8.34 -8.13
N GLY A 130 6.13 -9.44 -8.35
CA GLY A 130 6.08 -10.12 -9.64
C GLY A 130 4.89 -9.74 -10.50
N ASP A 131 3.91 -9.03 -9.94
CA ASP A 131 2.74 -8.52 -10.64
C ASP A 131 2.80 -7.00 -10.70
N THR A 132 2.11 -6.42 -11.69
CA THR A 132 1.99 -4.97 -11.82
C THR A 132 0.54 -4.57 -12.02
N ILE A 133 0.15 -3.40 -11.50
CA ILE A 133 -1.15 -2.80 -11.77
C ILE A 133 -1.09 -2.18 -13.14
N GLU A 134 -1.79 -2.77 -14.11
CA GLU A 134 -1.78 -2.30 -15.49
C GLU A 134 -2.88 -1.25 -15.73
N VAL A 135 -4.06 -1.47 -15.18
CA VAL A 135 -5.20 -0.57 -15.30
C VAL A 135 -5.75 -0.25 -13.92
N LEU A 136 -5.86 1.03 -13.62
CA LEU A 136 -6.52 1.51 -12.39
C LEU A 136 -8.04 1.53 -12.57
N PRO A 137 -8.82 1.26 -11.49
CA PRO A 137 -10.26 1.48 -11.51
C PRO A 137 -10.61 2.96 -11.79
N SER A 138 -11.87 3.22 -12.17
CA SER A 138 -12.38 4.60 -12.26
C SER A 138 -12.26 5.31 -10.90
N HIS A 139 -12.04 6.60 -10.92
CA HIS A 139 -11.80 7.46 -9.74
C HIS A 139 -10.45 7.25 -9.04
N TYR A 140 -9.60 6.34 -9.54
CA TYR A 140 -8.23 6.18 -9.06
C TYR A 140 -7.31 7.04 -9.93
N THR A 141 -6.40 7.78 -9.31
CA THR A 141 -5.48 8.68 -10.00
C THR A 141 -4.04 8.33 -9.64
N VAL A 142 -3.17 8.22 -10.64
CA VAL A 142 -1.72 7.99 -10.43
C VAL A 142 -1.13 9.20 -9.70
N VAL A 143 -0.35 8.94 -8.64
CA VAL A 143 0.35 9.98 -7.88
C VAL A 143 1.86 9.76 -7.86
N ALA A 144 2.34 8.62 -8.29
CA ALA A 144 3.76 8.36 -8.53
C ALA A 144 3.96 7.27 -9.56
N SER A 145 5.06 7.38 -10.30
CA SER A 145 5.46 6.40 -11.34
C SER A 145 6.96 6.15 -11.26
N THR A 146 7.39 5.02 -11.79
CA THR A 146 8.80 4.77 -12.14
C THR A 146 8.92 4.61 -13.65
N SER A 147 10.14 4.48 -14.18
CA SER A 147 10.33 4.27 -15.63
C SER A 147 9.69 2.97 -16.14
N ASP A 148 9.60 1.96 -15.28
CA ASP A 148 9.05 0.64 -15.63
C ASP A 148 7.63 0.42 -15.11
N VAL A 149 7.16 1.22 -14.16
CA VAL A 149 5.85 1.08 -13.51
C VAL A 149 5.11 2.40 -13.54
N GLU A 150 4.13 2.51 -14.42
CA GLU A 150 3.31 3.73 -14.54
C GLU A 150 2.47 3.95 -13.28
N ASN A 151 1.84 2.90 -12.77
CA ASN A 151 0.93 2.95 -11.64
C ASN A 151 1.66 2.56 -10.34
N ALA A 152 2.79 3.20 -10.05
CA ALA A 152 3.58 2.91 -8.85
C ALA A 152 2.90 3.34 -7.57
N ALA A 153 2.08 4.38 -7.63
CA ALA A 153 1.23 4.81 -6.52
C ALA A 153 -0.02 5.50 -7.06
N TYR A 154 -1.10 5.40 -6.30
CA TYR A 154 -2.37 6.02 -6.68
C TYR A 154 -3.12 6.54 -5.45
N ARG A 155 -4.09 7.41 -5.70
CA ARG A 155 -5.09 7.84 -4.73
C ARG A 155 -6.49 7.55 -5.27
N VAL A 156 -7.44 7.35 -4.39
CA VAL A 156 -8.84 7.15 -4.74
C VAL A 156 -9.60 8.46 -4.51
N GLY A 157 -10.31 8.96 -5.54
CA GLY A 157 -11.08 10.19 -5.42
C GLY A 157 -12.25 10.05 -4.45
N GLY A 158 -12.47 11.08 -3.63
CA GLY A 158 -13.59 11.12 -2.69
C GLY A 158 -13.38 10.37 -1.38
N GLU A 159 -12.21 9.77 -1.16
CA GLU A 159 -11.89 9.06 0.07
C GLU A 159 -10.39 9.12 0.38
N GLU A 160 -10.01 8.84 1.61
CA GLU A 160 -8.60 8.83 2.05
C GLU A 160 -8.00 7.43 1.88
N THR A 161 -8.00 6.94 0.63
CA THR A 161 -7.45 5.64 0.27
C THR A 161 -6.32 5.81 -0.72
N PHE A 162 -5.18 5.16 -0.41
CA PHE A 162 -3.95 5.24 -1.21
C PHE A 162 -3.37 3.85 -1.41
N GLY A 163 -2.69 3.65 -2.52
CA GLY A 163 -1.94 2.43 -2.78
C GLY A 163 -0.54 2.75 -3.28
N ILE A 164 0.45 2.00 -2.81
CA ILE A 164 1.83 2.10 -3.26
C ILE A 164 2.35 0.70 -3.58
N GLN A 165 2.99 0.56 -4.74
CA GLN A 165 3.56 -0.71 -5.20
C GLN A 165 4.90 -1.02 -4.53
N PHE A 166 5.61 0.00 -4.09
CA PHE A 166 6.93 -0.14 -3.46
C PHE A 166 6.81 -0.27 -1.94
N HIS A 167 7.91 -0.63 -1.31
CA HIS A 167 8.01 -0.84 0.13
C HIS A 167 8.72 0.33 0.81
N PRO A 168 7.97 1.30 1.36
CA PRO A 168 8.59 2.44 2.05
C PRO A 168 9.22 2.05 3.38
N GLU A 169 8.80 0.94 3.98
CA GLU A 169 9.28 0.43 5.25
C GLU A 169 10.72 -0.11 5.17
N VAL A 170 11.16 -0.49 3.98
CA VAL A 170 12.51 -1.02 3.74
C VAL A 170 13.49 0.14 3.66
N TYR A 171 14.65 0.03 4.34
CA TYR A 171 15.60 1.14 4.43
C TYR A 171 16.18 1.59 3.08
N HIS A 172 16.07 0.75 2.05
CA HIS A 172 16.47 1.09 0.68
C HIS A 172 15.54 2.14 0.02
N SER A 173 14.37 2.39 0.61
CA SER A 173 13.51 3.51 0.22
C SER A 173 13.96 4.74 1.00
N THR A 174 14.67 5.66 0.33
CA THR A 174 15.41 6.73 0.99
C THR A 174 14.54 7.74 1.74
N GLU A 175 13.33 7.97 1.28
CA GLU A 175 12.36 8.87 1.92
C GLU A 175 11.12 8.10 2.39
N GLY A 176 11.30 6.83 2.78
CA GLY A 176 10.19 5.92 3.10
C GLY A 176 9.50 6.20 4.43
N THR A 177 10.15 6.90 5.34
CA THR A 177 9.58 7.29 6.62
C THR A 177 8.73 8.54 6.44
#